data_d54fef920e01090620ce5bf4b8953602
#
_entry.id   d54fef920e01090620ce5bf4b8953602
#
_cell.length_a   1.000
_cell.length_b   1.000
_cell.length_c   1.000
_cell.angle_alpha   90.00
_cell.angle_beta   90.00
_cell.angle_gamma   90.00
#
_symmetry.space_group_name_H-M   'P 1'
#
loop_
_entity.id
_entity.type
_entity.pdbx_description
1 polymer ?
#
loop_
_entity_poly.entity_id
_entity_poly.type
_entity_poly.pdbx_seq_one_letter_code
_entity_poly.pdbx_strand_id
1 'polypeptide(L)'
;TSGASYNDTLKQSFEAEGLSINEDLWNYYTKQSQSAGSWNVFSPNGGDYNIYDAKCTDVLDMMDSAKRYSDTAVVVFSRAGGEGGDLPMDMGVTDSESGEGLIGGDAGKSYLELQSAETDLLKAVEKNFEHVIVLVNSSHAMELGFLEDAGVDAALQIAGPGATGMRGVADV
;
A
#
# COMPACT_ATOMS: atom_id res chain seq x y z
N THR A 1 -13.60 15.96 21.30
CA THR A 1 -13.01 14.75 21.84
C THR A 1 -11.51 14.88 21.69
N SER A 2 -10.81 14.99 22.82
CA SER A 2 -9.36 15.02 22.90
C SER A 2 -8.82 13.81 22.12
N GLY A 3 -8.10 14.06 21.04
CA GLY A 3 -7.51 13.03 20.23
C GLY A 3 -6.66 12.11 21.11
N ALA A 4 -6.83 10.83 20.99
CA ALA A 4 -5.92 9.88 21.59
C ALA A 4 -4.52 10.20 21.06
N SER A 5 -3.60 10.52 21.93
CA SER A 5 -2.19 10.77 21.61
C SER A 5 -1.44 9.47 21.28
N TYR A 6 -2.16 8.44 20.87
CA TYR A 6 -1.67 7.09 20.69
C TYR A 6 -2.00 6.63 19.27
N ASN A 7 -0.98 6.55 18.44
CA ASN A 7 -1.06 5.99 17.10
C ASN A 7 -0.14 4.79 17.04
N ASP A 8 -0.72 3.60 16.90
CA ASP A 8 0.05 2.40 16.61
C ASP A 8 0.33 2.33 15.11
N THR A 9 1.58 2.44 14.73
CA THR A 9 2.00 2.14 13.37
C THR A 9 2.01 0.63 13.15
N LEU A 10 1.96 0.19 11.90
CA LEU A 10 2.11 -1.22 11.55
C LEU A 10 3.40 -1.82 12.16
N LYS A 11 4.51 -1.08 12.09
CA LYS A 11 5.78 -1.47 12.70
C LYS A 11 5.67 -1.70 14.21
N GLN A 12 5.12 -0.73 14.95
CA GLN A 12 4.96 -0.84 16.40
C GLN A 12 4.06 -2.01 16.80
N SER A 13 3.03 -2.27 16.00
CA SER A 13 2.13 -3.39 16.24
C SER A 13 2.82 -4.73 16.04
N PHE A 14 3.59 -4.90 14.98
CA PHE A 14 4.36 -6.11 14.74
C PHE A 14 5.46 -6.32 15.80
N GLU A 15 6.17 -5.27 16.18
CA GLU A 15 7.20 -5.33 17.25
C GLU A 15 6.60 -5.70 18.60
N ALA A 16 5.37 -5.25 18.90
CA ALA A 16 4.66 -5.61 20.13
C ALA A 16 4.33 -7.11 20.21
N GLU A 17 4.08 -7.74 19.05
CA GLU A 17 3.87 -9.18 18.92
C GLU A 17 5.19 -9.98 18.77
N GLY A 18 6.32 -9.32 18.91
CA GLY A 18 7.64 -9.96 18.87
C GLY A 18 8.19 -10.19 17.46
N LEU A 19 7.55 -9.62 16.44
CA LEU A 19 8.03 -9.67 15.07
C LEU A 19 9.03 -8.54 14.83
N SER A 20 10.06 -8.78 14.06
CA SER A 20 11.02 -7.75 13.65
C SER A 20 10.78 -7.35 12.21
N ILE A 21 10.98 -6.07 11.91
CA ILE A 21 10.80 -5.50 10.57
C ILE A 21 12.17 -5.12 9.99
N ASN A 22 12.33 -5.31 8.69
CA ASN A 22 13.50 -4.84 7.96
C ASN A 22 13.57 -3.31 8.00
N GLU A 23 14.51 -2.77 8.77
CA GLU A 23 14.66 -1.33 9.00
C GLU A 23 15.00 -0.56 7.72
N ASP A 24 15.76 -1.15 6.80
CA ASP A 24 16.15 -0.47 5.55
C ASP A 24 14.92 -0.25 4.67
N LEU A 25 14.06 -1.28 4.52
CA LEU A 25 12.79 -1.15 3.80
C LEU A 25 11.83 -0.20 4.50
N TRP A 26 11.70 -0.31 5.82
CA TRP A 26 10.83 0.59 6.58
C TRP A 26 11.23 2.06 6.42
N ASN A 27 12.50 2.35 6.54
CA ASN A 27 13.03 3.71 6.39
C ASN A 27 12.87 4.22 4.96
N TYR A 28 13.05 3.37 3.96
CA TYR A 28 12.81 3.71 2.57
C TYR A 28 11.35 4.14 2.35
N TYR A 29 10.38 3.30 2.71
CA TYR A 29 8.95 3.61 2.56
C TYR A 29 8.50 4.81 3.40
N THR A 30 9.00 4.96 4.62
CA THR A 30 8.72 6.13 5.46
C THR A 30 9.18 7.42 4.78
N LYS A 31 10.35 7.42 4.16
CA LYS A 31 10.87 8.57 3.42
C LYS A 31 10.02 8.87 2.18
N GLN A 32 9.58 7.86 1.45
CA GLN A 32 8.68 8.03 0.31
C GLN A 32 7.34 8.61 0.73
N SER A 33 6.73 8.09 1.79
CA SER A 33 5.48 8.59 2.35
C SER A 33 5.55 10.06 2.76
N GLN A 34 6.65 10.50 3.37
CA GLN A 34 6.87 11.90 3.72
C GLN A 34 6.92 12.82 2.49
N SER A 35 7.39 12.32 1.36
CA SER A 35 7.44 13.08 0.10
C SER A 35 6.12 13.13 -0.66
N ALA A 36 5.18 12.26 -0.32
CA ALA A 36 3.87 12.17 -0.98
C ALA A 36 2.91 13.31 -0.61
N GLY A 37 3.16 14.03 0.49
CA GLY A 37 2.29 15.10 0.96
C GLY A 37 1.19 14.61 1.91
N SER A 38 0.26 15.51 2.23
CA SER A 38 -0.88 15.21 3.09
C SER A 38 -2.13 14.93 2.26
N TRP A 39 -2.86 13.91 2.65
CA TRP A 39 -4.13 13.53 2.05
C TRP A 39 -5.32 14.20 2.76
N ASN A 40 -6.32 14.64 1.99
CA ASN A 40 -7.55 15.25 2.53
C ASN A 40 -8.73 14.26 2.47
N VAL A 41 -9.08 13.68 3.61
CA VAL A 41 -10.15 12.68 3.75
C VAL A 41 -11.56 13.22 3.42
N PHE A 42 -11.77 14.55 3.51
CA PHE A 42 -13.09 15.13 3.34
C PHE A 42 -13.35 15.68 1.93
N SER A 43 -12.31 15.87 1.16
CA SER A 43 -12.42 16.36 -0.21
C SER A 43 -11.18 15.93 -0.98
N PRO A 44 -11.05 14.63 -1.29
CA PRO A 44 -9.92 14.12 -2.06
C PRO A 44 -9.94 14.76 -3.46
N ASN A 45 -8.76 15.11 -3.94
CA ASN A 45 -8.55 15.63 -5.29
C ASN A 45 -7.70 14.67 -6.11
N GLY A 46 -7.47 14.95 -7.39
CA GLY A 46 -6.74 14.06 -8.28
C GLY A 46 -5.42 13.57 -7.73
N GLY A 47 -4.64 14.43 -7.07
CA GLY A 47 -3.34 14.05 -6.48
C GLY A 47 -3.42 13.07 -5.32
N ASP A 48 -4.55 12.98 -4.63
CA ASP A 48 -4.76 12.05 -3.53
C ASP A 48 -4.92 10.59 -4.02
N TYR A 49 -5.21 10.39 -5.30
CA TYR A 49 -5.32 9.07 -5.93
C TYR A 49 -4.02 8.57 -6.57
N ASN A 50 -2.91 9.29 -6.38
CA ASN A 50 -1.62 8.84 -6.86
C ASN A 50 -1.19 7.53 -6.18
N ILE A 51 -0.59 6.64 -6.95
CA ILE A 51 0.00 5.39 -6.48
C ILE A 51 1.52 5.54 -6.52
N TYR A 52 2.10 5.83 -5.37
CA TYR A 52 3.54 6.13 -5.28
C TYR A 52 4.43 4.91 -5.39
N ASP A 53 3.90 3.70 -5.25
CA ASP A 53 4.64 2.45 -5.45
C ASP A 53 5.27 2.35 -6.84
N ALA A 54 4.68 3.00 -7.84
CA ALA A 54 5.28 3.09 -9.18
C ALA A 54 6.67 3.73 -9.22
N LYS A 55 7.03 4.50 -8.19
CA LYS A 55 8.35 5.12 -8.04
C LYS A 55 9.31 4.30 -7.21
N CYS A 56 8.87 3.18 -6.69
CA CYS A 56 9.65 2.34 -5.78
C CYS A 56 10.55 1.35 -6.52
N THR A 57 11.15 1.74 -7.66
CA THR A 57 12.14 0.91 -8.39
C THR A 57 13.29 0.48 -7.52
N ASP A 58 13.71 1.32 -6.56
CA ASP A 58 14.79 1.03 -5.62
C ASP A 58 14.47 -0.17 -4.72
N VAL A 59 13.19 -0.51 -4.50
CA VAL A 59 12.79 -1.70 -3.75
C VAL A 59 13.22 -2.97 -4.46
N LEU A 60 13.18 -2.99 -5.78
CA LEU A 60 13.67 -4.12 -6.58
C LEU A 60 15.19 -4.31 -6.39
N ASP A 61 15.94 -3.22 -6.26
CA ASP A 61 17.38 -3.26 -5.97
C ASP A 61 17.67 -3.73 -4.53
N MET A 62 16.74 -3.51 -3.60
CA MET A 62 16.83 -3.97 -2.21
C MET A 62 16.39 -5.42 -2.02
N MET A 63 15.81 -6.07 -3.04
CA MET A 63 15.20 -7.40 -2.95
C MET A 63 16.19 -8.46 -2.43
N ASP A 64 17.44 -8.44 -2.88
CA ASP A 64 18.48 -9.37 -2.43
C ASP A 64 18.85 -9.20 -0.95
N SER A 65 18.77 -7.99 -0.42
CA SER A 65 18.95 -7.73 1.00
C SER A 65 17.74 -8.17 1.81
N ALA A 66 16.54 -7.87 1.30
CA ALA A 66 15.29 -8.20 1.97
C ALA A 66 15.10 -9.71 2.15
N LYS A 67 15.35 -10.51 1.11
CA LYS A 67 15.24 -11.98 1.20
C LYS A 67 16.31 -12.65 2.09
N ARG A 68 17.44 -11.99 2.35
CA ARG A 68 18.40 -12.46 3.35
C ARG A 68 17.95 -12.16 4.78
N TYR A 69 17.07 -11.18 4.93
CA TYR A 69 16.53 -10.80 6.24
C TYR A 69 15.41 -11.75 6.68
N SER A 70 14.49 -12.11 5.78
CA SER A 70 13.35 -12.98 6.06
C SER A 70 12.98 -13.80 4.81
N ASP A 71 12.39 -14.97 5.02
CA ASP A 71 11.70 -15.78 4.00
C ASP A 71 10.26 -15.31 3.74
N THR A 72 9.75 -14.44 4.61
CA THR A 72 8.38 -13.93 4.59
C THR A 72 8.35 -12.46 4.22
N ALA A 73 7.50 -12.09 3.27
CA ALA A 73 7.23 -10.72 2.87
C ALA A 73 5.77 -10.32 3.17
N VAL A 74 5.59 -9.11 3.68
CA VAL A 74 4.28 -8.47 3.82
C VAL A 74 4.19 -7.33 2.81
N VAL A 75 3.26 -7.45 1.86
CA VAL A 75 2.99 -6.43 0.83
C VAL A 75 1.73 -5.68 1.20
N VAL A 76 1.77 -4.35 1.18
CA VAL A 76 0.63 -3.50 1.54
C VAL A 76 0.18 -2.73 0.32
N PHE A 77 -1.04 -2.98 -0.14
CA PHE A 77 -1.69 -2.16 -1.16
C PHE A 77 -2.66 -1.19 -0.51
N SER A 78 -2.45 0.10 -0.74
CA SER A 78 -3.24 1.16 -0.13
C SER A 78 -4.05 1.93 -1.16
N ARG A 79 -5.30 2.21 -0.84
CA ARG A 79 -6.19 3.06 -1.65
C ARG A 79 -6.78 4.15 -0.79
N ALA A 80 -6.56 5.39 -1.18
CA ALA A 80 -7.23 6.54 -0.60
C ALA A 80 -8.71 6.53 -0.99
N GLY A 81 -9.55 7.02 -0.12
CA GLY A 81 -10.97 7.19 -0.39
C GLY A 81 -11.60 8.02 0.73
N GLY A 82 -12.56 8.86 0.39
CA GLY A 82 -13.18 9.74 1.36
C GLY A 82 -14.51 10.27 0.87
N GLU A 83 -15.19 10.98 1.74
CA GLU A 83 -16.45 11.62 1.43
C GLU A 83 -16.27 12.74 0.40
N GLY A 84 -17.12 12.77 -0.63
CA GLY A 84 -17.19 13.85 -1.61
C GLY A 84 -16.24 13.74 -2.81
N GLY A 85 -15.48 12.63 -2.93
CA GLY A 85 -14.62 12.38 -4.07
C GLY A 85 -15.00 11.08 -4.80
N ASP A 86 -15.24 11.17 -6.10
CA ASP A 86 -15.42 9.99 -6.95
C ASP A 86 -14.08 9.34 -7.24
N LEU A 87 -14.06 8.01 -7.25
CA LEU A 87 -12.84 7.25 -7.57
C LEU A 87 -12.55 7.30 -9.07
N PRO A 88 -11.29 7.47 -9.48
CA PRO A 88 -10.92 7.46 -10.88
C PRO A 88 -11.31 6.14 -11.58
N MET A 89 -12.03 6.27 -12.68
CA MET A 89 -12.42 5.14 -13.53
C MET A 89 -11.35 4.76 -14.55
N ASP A 90 -10.39 5.65 -14.78
CA ASP A 90 -9.23 5.44 -15.64
C ASP A 90 -8.04 6.20 -15.03
N MET A 91 -7.05 5.47 -14.57
CA MET A 91 -5.87 6.03 -13.90
C MET A 91 -4.89 6.72 -14.86
N GLY A 92 -5.01 6.47 -16.15
CA GLY A 92 -4.24 7.14 -17.19
C GLY A 92 -4.85 8.46 -17.67
N VAL A 93 -6.11 8.72 -17.31
CA VAL A 93 -6.79 9.97 -17.67
C VAL A 93 -6.51 11.01 -16.60
N THR A 94 -6.14 12.16 -17.06
CA THR A 94 -5.75 13.32 -16.30
C THR A 94 -6.86 13.84 -15.41
N ASP A 95 -6.50 14.26 -14.24
CA ASP A 95 -7.19 15.32 -13.52
C ASP A 95 -7.42 16.51 -14.49
N SER A 96 -8.66 16.98 -14.51
CA SER A 96 -9.09 18.04 -15.43
C SER A 96 -8.39 19.39 -15.23
N GLU A 97 -7.61 19.56 -14.16
CA GLU A 97 -6.92 20.80 -13.84
C GLU A 97 -5.43 20.78 -14.26
N SER A 98 -4.73 19.65 -14.12
CA SER A 98 -3.29 19.57 -14.42
C SER A 98 -2.96 19.07 -15.82
N GLY A 99 -3.86 18.33 -16.46
CA GLY A 99 -3.61 17.73 -17.78
C GLY A 99 -2.61 16.56 -17.75
N GLU A 100 -2.18 16.09 -16.54
CA GLU A 100 -1.24 14.99 -16.36
C GLU A 100 -1.94 13.77 -15.77
N GLY A 101 -1.57 12.58 -16.19
CA GLY A 101 -2.07 11.33 -15.62
C GLY A 101 -1.66 11.16 -14.15
N LEU A 102 -2.41 10.36 -13.43
CA LEU A 102 -2.10 10.07 -12.03
C LEU A 102 -0.77 9.30 -11.93
N ILE A 103 0.04 9.66 -10.95
CA ILE A 103 1.33 8.99 -10.70
C ILE A 103 1.05 7.51 -10.41
N GLY A 104 1.73 6.64 -11.13
CA GLY A 104 1.60 5.19 -10.99
C GLY A 104 0.33 4.61 -11.61
N GLY A 105 -0.48 5.44 -12.26
CA GLY A 105 -1.70 4.99 -12.92
C GLY A 105 -1.46 4.49 -14.33
N ASP A 106 -2.20 3.46 -14.72
CA ASP A 106 -2.22 2.89 -16.06
C ASP A 106 -3.47 3.35 -16.83
N ALA A 107 -3.28 3.72 -18.09
CA ALA A 107 -4.40 4.03 -18.97
C ALA A 107 -5.33 2.82 -19.13
N GLY A 108 -6.63 3.05 -18.99
CA GLY A 108 -7.67 2.03 -19.11
C GLY A 108 -7.86 1.14 -17.87
N LYS A 109 -7.13 1.37 -16.79
CA LYS A 109 -7.37 0.72 -15.49
C LYS A 109 -8.03 1.67 -14.51
N SER A 110 -8.99 1.15 -13.76
CA SER A 110 -9.63 1.89 -12.67
C SER A 110 -8.75 1.94 -11.43
N TYR A 111 -9.09 2.84 -10.51
CA TYR A 111 -8.44 2.92 -9.19
C TYR A 111 -8.64 1.67 -8.32
N LEU A 112 -9.66 0.86 -8.63
CA LEU A 112 -9.97 -0.36 -7.90
C LEU A 112 -9.06 -1.53 -8.27
N GLU A 113 -8.37 -1.45 -9.41
CA GLU A 113 -7.47 -2.48 -9.92
C GLU A 113 -6.04 -2.27 -9.44
N LEU A 114 -5.23 -3.34 -9.39
CA LEU A 114 -3.78 -3.19 -9.29
C LEU A 114 -3.21 -2.56 -10.55
N GLN A 115 -2.44 -1.53 -10.38
CA GLN A 115 -1.70 -0.91 -11.47
C GLN A 115 -0.47 -1.76 -11.84
N SER A 116 0.10 -1.54 -13.01
CA SER A 116 1.21 -2.38 -13.51
C SER A 116 2.40 -2.41 -12.56
N ALA A 117 2.76 -1.28 -11.96
CA ALA A 117 3.88 -1.22 -11.03
C ALA A 117 3.63 -2.05 -9.74
N GLU A 118 2.40 -2.03 -9.23
CA GLU A 118 2.01 -2.86 -8.08
C GLU A 118 2.03 -4.35 -8.44
N THR A 119 1.53 -4.69 -9.62
CA THR A 119 1.57 -6.07 -10.14
C THR A 119 3.01 -6.55 -10.32
N ASP A 120 3.88 -5.72 -10.85
CA ASP A 120 5.29 -6.06 -11.04
C ASP A 120 6.02 -6.23 -9.71
N LEU A 121 5.73 -5.38 -8.72
CA LEU A 121 6.25 -5.52 -7.36
C LEU A 121 5.79 -6.84 -6.74
N LEU A 122 4.49 -7.15 -6.78
CA LEU A 122 3.96 -8.40 -6.23
C LEU A 122 4.64 -9.62 -6.85
N LYS A 123 4.73 -9.68 -8.17
CA LYS A 123 5.43 -10.77 -8.88
C LYS A 123 6.90 -10.88 -8.51
N ALA A 124 7.58 -9.75 -8.29
CA ALA A 124 8.96 -9.76 -7.84
C ALA A 124 9.08 -10.31 -6.40
N VAL A 125 8.14 -9.97 -5.52
CA VAL A 125 8.07 -10.50 -4.16
C VAL A 125 7.80 -12.00 -4.19
N GLU A 126 6.77 -12.46 -4.88
CA GLU A 126 6.43 -13.89 -5.03
C GLU A 126 7.59 -14.75 -5.53
N LYS A 127 8.39 -14.20 -6.42
CA LYS A 127 9.59 -14.88 -6.94
C LYS A 127 10.72 -15.03 -5.95
N ASN A 128 10.80 -14.14 -4.95
CA ASN A 128 11.95 -14.00 -4.08
C ASN A 128 11.71 -14.43 -2.64
N PHE A 129 10.47 -14.58 -2.21
CA PHE A 129 10.10 -14.98 -0.85
C PHE A 129 9.35 -16.31 -0.85
N GLU A 130 9.52 -17.08 0.20
CA GLU A 130 8.82 -18.35 0.38
C GLU A 130 7.37 -18.14 0.81
N HIS A 131 7.14 -17.08 1.60
CA HIS A 131 5.83 -16.72 2.11
C HIS A 131 5.49 -15.26 1.78
N VAL A 132 4.30 -15.05 1.22
CA VAL A 132 3.80 -13.74 0.85
C VAL A 132 2.44 -13.48 1.48
N ILE A 133 2.37 -12.44 2.30
CA ILE A 133 1.14 -11.96 2.93
C ILE A 133 0.77 -10.61 2.32
N VAL A 134 -0.48 -10.47 1.89
CA VAL A 134 -0.99 -9.21 1.33
C VAL A 134 -1.93 -8.53 2.32
N LEU A 135 -1.65 -7.28 2.62
CA LEU A 135 -2.56 -6.40 3.37
C LEU A 135 -3.23 -5.42 2.42
N VAL A 136 -4.55 -5.43 2.37
CA VAL A 136 -5.35 -4.49 1.57
C VAL A 136 -5.84 -3.37 2.50
N ASN A 137 -5.20 -2.21 2.41
CA ASN A 137 -5.53 -1.01 3.18
C ASN A 137 -6.44 -0.10 2.35
N SER A 138 -7.71 -0.47 2.26
CA SER A 138 -8.71 0.29 1.53
C SER A 138 -10.03 0.29 2.26
N SER A 139 -10.63 1.45 2.44
CA SER A 139 -11.98 1.61 3.03
C SER A 139 -13.11 1.43 2.02
N HIS A 140 -12.80 1.28 0.75
CA HIS A 140 -13.75 0.98 -0.33
C HIS A 140 -13.43 -0.37 -0.99
N ALA A 141 -14.28 -0.79 -1.92
CA ALA A 141 -14.05 -2.00 -2.70
C ALA A 141 -12.72 -1.92 -3.47
N MET A 142 -12.10 -3.06 -3.70
CA MET A 142 -10.93 -3.26 -4.55
C MET A 142 -11.09 -4.59 -5.29
N GLU A 143 -10.60 -4.68 -6.50
CA GLU A 143 -10.59 -5.94 -7.25
C GLU A 143 -9.51 -6.85 -6.68
N LEU A 144 -9.91 -8.01 -6.16
CA LEU A 144 -9.02 -8.94 -5.46
C LEU A 144 -8.69 -10.20 -6.27
N GLY A 145 -9.01 -10.22 -7.56
CA GLY A 145 -8.72 -11.38 -8.42
C GLY A 145 -7.24 -11.76 -8.47
N PHE A 146 -6.33 -10.81 -8.24
CA PHE A 146 -4.89 -11.08 -8.18
C PHE A 146 -4.48 -11.99 -7.01
N LEU A 147 -5.31 -12.15 -5.98
CA LEU A 147 -5.05 -13.05 -4.85
C LEU A 147 -5.26 -14.53 -5.21
N GLU A 148 -5.88 -14.82 -6.35
CA GLU A 148 -6.03 -16.19 -6.86
C GLU A 148 -4.74 -16.70 -7.54
N ASP A 149 -3.79 -15.82 -7.80
CA ASP A 149 -2.48 -16.19 -8.36
C ASP A 149 -1.66 -16.97 -7.32
N ALA A 150 -0.90 -17.94 -7.82
CA ALA A 150 -0.22 -18.96 -7.01
C ALA A 150 1.05 -18.42 -6.31
N GLY A 151 1.04 -17.42 -5.54
CA GLY A 151 2.22 -16.86 -4.87
C GLY A 151 1.88 -16.11 -3.60
N VAL A 152 0.58 -15.90 -3.33
CA VAL A 152 0.09 -15.26 -2.10
C VAL A 152 -0.43 -16.33 -1.15
N ASP A 153 0.20 -16.47 0.02
CA ASP A 153 -0.20 -17.46 1.04
C ASP A 153 -1.39 -16.98 1.87
N ALA A 154 -1.46 -15.69 2.15
CA ALA A 154 -2.54 -15.10 2.94
C ALA A 154 -2.82 -13.66 2.52
N ALA A 155 -4.07 -13.23 2.71
CA ALA A 155 -4.45 -11.84 2.50
C ALA A 155 -5.43 -11.37 3.58
N LEU A 156 -5.28 -10.11 3.99
CA LEU A 156 -6.15 -9.49 4.98
C LEU A 156 -6.62 -8.12 4.50
N GLN A 157 -7.93 -7.93 4.45
CA GLN A 157 -8.53 -6.60 4.26
C GLN A 157 -8.54 -5.87 5.59
N ILE A 158 -7.75 -4.82 5.73
CA ILE A 158 -7.60 -4.06 6.99
C ILE A 158 -8.42 -2.78 7.03
N ALA A 159 -9.07 -2.41 5.93
CA ALA A 159 -9.89 -1.21 5.80
C ALA A 159 -9.16 0.05 6.29
N GLY A 160 -9.84 0.94 7.01
CA GLY A 160 -9.25 2.10 7.68
C GLY A 160 -9.10 1.84 9.18
N PRO A 161 -7.98 1.26 9.64
CA PRO A 161 -7.85 0.76 11.03
C PRO A 161 -7.81 1.87 12.09
N GLY A 162 -7.73 3.13 11.68
CA GLY A 162 -7.67 4.27 12.60
C GLY A 162 -6.39 4.28 13.43
N ALA A 163 -6.48 4.90 14.61
CA ALA A 163 -5.30 5.17 15.45
C ALA A 163 -4.75 3.93 16.18
N THR A 164 -5.56 2.90 16.39
CA THR A 164 -5.20 1.74 17.24
C THR A 164 -5.48 0.38 16.60
N GLY A 165 -6.18 0.34 15.46
CA GLY A 165 -6.59 -0.90 14.82
C GLY A 165 -5.45 -1.74 14.26
N MET A 166 -4.27 -1.14 14.06
CA MET A 166 -3.09 -1.87 13.59
C MET A 166 -2.62 -2.98 14.55
N ARG A 167 -2.97 -2.90 15.83
CA ARG A 167 -2.70 -4.00 16.77
C ARG A 167 -3.39 -5.29 16.37
N GLY A 168 -4.69 -5.21 16.02
CA GLY A 168 -5.43 -6.38 15.55
C GLY A 168 -4.92 -6.96 14.23
N VAL A 169 -4.21 -6.19 13.42
CA VAL A 169 -3.55 -6.69 12.21
C VAL A 169 -2.35 -7.56 12.55
N ALA A 170 -1.63 -7.22 13.61
CA ALA A 170 -0.46 -7.98 14.04
C ALA A 170 -0.82 -9.25 14.81
N ASP A 171 -2.02 -9.31 15.42
CA ASP A 171 -2.51 -10.47 16.18
C ASP A 171 -2.93 -11.65 15.27
N VAL A 172 -3.19 -11.40 13.97
CA VAL A 172 -3.69 -12.38 13.00
C VAL A 172 -2.57 -13.02 12.23
#